data_d9b6d07d7eef7a525c647c3613f7c1d7
#
_entry.id   d9b6d07d7eef7a525c647c3613f7c1d7
#
_cell.length_a   1.000
_cell.length_b   1.000
_cell.length_c   1.000
_cell.angle_alpha   90.00
_cell.angle_beta   90.00
_cell.angle_gamma   90.00
#
_symmetry.space_group_name_H-M   'P 1'
#
loop_
_entity.id
_entity.type
_entity.pdbx_description
1 polymer ?
#
loop_
_entity_poly.entity_id
_entity_poly.type
_entity_poly.pdbx_seq_one_letter_code
_entity_poly.pdbx_strand_id
1 'polypeptide(L)'
;METFELLDRFELLYPTNSKLSDLRRVYIDHDLSSLFRLLNADEELRKAIMEENLHSIFRTIDSHDTEDLRKAVIEKNLHSIFRILGDDDLRKLVLEDNIYKLWPILDRYVNTQFTAAFKNFFVNETEIWNDCFSRGQLESKLWLVNELDKLDVELGTVFLCAGWYATLAVMLFESNIKLDNVRSFDIDPSCVDIAEVFNKPWVMKDWKFKSSIQDIYDINYNQHTYAVKRSDGSQVNLTDSPNTVINTSCEHIENFEEWYAKIPTGKLVVLQSNNYYEVQEHVNCVRSIEEFAVKAPMNNILYSGELELPKYKRFMLIGYK
;
A
#
# COMPACT_ATOMS: atom_id res chain seq x y z
N MET A 1 8.18 -11.12 8.59
CA MET A 1 7.05 -11.31 7.67
C MET A 1 7.41 -12.45 6.74
N GLU A 2 6.48 -13.34 6.54
CA GLU A 2 6.67 -14.45 5.61
C GLU A 2 6.43 -13.98 4.17
N THR A 3 6.99 -14.71 3.20
CA THR A 3 6.91 -14.33 1.78
C THR A 3 5.46 -14.22 1.29
N PHE A 4 4.57 -15.12 1.72
CA PHE A 4 3.16 -15.07 1.30
C PHE A 4 2.42 -13.85 1.86
N GLU A 5 2.70 -13.42 3.09
CA GLU A 5 2.12 -12.20 3.66
C GLU A 5 2.54 -10.96 2.88
N LEU A 6 3.79 -10.92 2.43
CA LEU A 6 4.28 -9.85 1.59
C LEU A 6 3.58 -9.85 0.22
N LEU A 7 3.44 -11.02 -0.41
CA LEU A 7 2.74 -11.17 -1.68
C LEU A 7 1.26 -10.77 -1.57
N ASP A 8 0.59 -11.12 -0.46
CA ASP A 8 -0.79 -10.69 -0.18
C ASP A 8 -0.90 -9.15 -0.16
N ARG A 9 0.03 -8.49 0.50
CA ARG A 9 0.08 -7.03 0.60
C ARG A 9 0.39 -6.35 -0.73
N PHE A 10 1.28 -6.93 -1.53
CA PHE A 10 1.55 -6.42 -2.88
C PHE A 10 0.37 -6.63 -3.83
N GLU A 11 -0.38 -7.73 -3.71
CA GLU A 11 -1.61 -7.92 -4.47
C GLU A 11 -2.64 -6.84 -4.16
N LEU A 12 -2.77 -6.42 -2.89
CA LEU A 12 -3.62 -5.29 -2.51
C LEU A 12 -3.18 -3.97 -3.16
N LEU A 13 -1.87 -3.74 -3.29
CA LEU A 13 -1.34 -2.54 -3.95
C LEU A 13 -1.51 -2.58 -5.48
N TYR A 14 -1.49 -3.76 -6.07
CA TYR A 14 -1.53 -3.96 -7.52
C TYR A 14 -2.59 -5.00 -7.93
N PRO A 15 -3.88 -4.76 -7.61
CA PRO A 15 -4.94 -5.77 -7.77
C PRO A 15 -5.19 -6.21 -9.21
N THR A 16 -4.76 -5.41 -10.19
CA THR A 16 -4.87 -5.73 -11.63
C THR A 16 -3.68 -6.52 -12.17
N ASN A 17 -2.64 -6.76 -11.36
CA ASN A 17 -1.46 -7.50 -11.78
C ASN A 17 -1.70 -9.01 -11.70
N SER A 18 -2.12 -9.61 -12.82
CA SER A 18 -2.45 -11.04 -12.89
C SER A 18 -1.28 -11.96 -12.54
N LYS A 19 -0.04 -11.57 -12.83
CA LYS A 19 1.14 -12.37 -12.51
C LYS A 19 1.42 -12.40 -11.00
N LEU A 20 1.20 -11.28 -10.32
CA LEU A 20 1.36 -11.21 -8.88
C LEU A 20 0.26 -12.01 -8.18
N SER A 21 -0.99 -11.91 -8.65
CA SER A 21 -2.11 -12.71 -8.18
C SER A 21 -1.88 -14.21 -8.39
N ASP A 22 -1.34 -14.62 -9.54
CA ASP A 22 -0.98 -16.00 -9.81
C ASP A 22 0.11 -16.50 -8.84
N LEU A 23 1.16 -15.70 -8.64
CA LEU A 23 2.25 -16.03 -7.71
C LEU A 23 1.74 -16.20 -6.28
N ARG A 24 0.91 -15.25 -5.80
CA ARG A 24 0.29 -15.31 -4.47
C ARG A 24 -0.55 -16.57 -4.30
N ARG A 25 -1.39 -16.89 -5.30
CA ARG A 25 -2.24 -18.08 -5.26
C ARG A 25 -1.42 -19.37 -5.15
N VAL A 26 -0.37 -19.48 -5.96
CA VAL A 26 0.56 -20.62 -5.91
C VAL A 26 1.24 -20.74 -4.55
N TYR A 27 1.55 -19.61 -3.92
CA TYR A 27 2.23 -19.60 -2.62
C TYR A 27 1.31 -20.03 -1.44
N ILE A 28 0.05 -19.61 -1.48
CA ILE A 28 -0.95 -19.95 -0.44
C ILE A 28 -1.31 -21.44 -0.47
N ASP A 29 -1.31 -22.04 -1.65
CA ASP A 29 -1.65 -23.44 -1.81
C ASP A 29 -0.44 -24.31 -1.48
N HIS A 30 -0.24 -24.65 -0.20
CA HIS A 30 0.86 -25.48 0.30
C HIS A 30 1.00 -26.81 -0.45
N ASP A 31 -0.07 -27.34 -1.05
CA ASP A 31 -0.07 -28.54 -1.89
C ASP A 31 0.81 -28.38 -3.13
N LEU A 32 0.96 -27.14 -3.62
CA LEU A 32 1.83 -26.83 -4.76
C LEU A 32 3.31 -26.92 -4.44
N SER A 33 3.72 -26.71 -3.18
CA SER A 33 5.12 -26.93 -2.78
C SER A 33 5.52 -28.41 -2.98
N SER A 34 4.61 -29.33 -2.69
CA SER A 34 4.81 -30.77 -2.93
C SER A 34 4.82 -31.07 -4.43
N LEU A 35 3.95 -30.46 -5.21
CA LEU A 35 3.95 -30.55 -6.67
C LEU A 35 5.27 -30.04 -7.26
N PHE A 36 5.73 -28.88 -6.86
CA PHE A 36 7.00 -28.32 -7.36
C PHE A 36 8.22 -29.13 -6.95
N ARG A 37 8.25 -29.70 -5.74
CA ARG A 37 9.33 -30.63 -5.33
C ARG A 37 9.35 -31.87 -6.22
N LEU A 38 8.19 -32.43 -6.53
CA LEU A 38 8.07 -33.57 -7.43
C LEU A 38 8.52 -33.22 -8.84
N LEU A 39 8.04 -32.10 -9.38
CA LEU A 39 8.42 -31.59 -10.71
C LEU A 39 9.91 -31.27 -10.83
N ASN A 40 10.53 -30.84 -9.73
CA ASN A 40 11.97 -30.61 -9.70
C ASN A 40 12.77 -31.92 -9.68
N ALA A 41 12.17 -33.02 -9.21
CA ALA A 41 12.76 -34.36 -9.17
C ALA A 41 12.47 -35.18 -10.45
N ASP A 42 11.38 -34.84 -11.17
CA ASP A 42 10.91 -35.58 -12.37
C ASP A 42 10.89 -34.65 -13.61
N GLU A 43 11.92 -34.81 -14.47
CA GLU A 43 12.09 -34.00 -15.67
C GLU A 43 11.02 -34.31 -16.75
N GLU A 44 10.53 -35.55 -16.83
CA GLU A 44 9.49 -35.91 -17.79
C GLU A 44 8.14 -35.30 -17.41
N LEU A 45 7.80 -35.30 -16.11
CA LEU A 45 6.59 -34.63 -15.62
C LEU A 45 6.65 -33.13 -15.85
N ARG A 46 7.80 -32.51 -15.53
CA ARG A 46 8.02 -31.08 -15.80
C ARG A 46 7.82 -30.74 -17.27
N LYS A 47 8.40 -31.52 -18.15
CA LYS A 47 8.28 -31.35 -19.61
C LYS A 47 6.83 -31.52 -20.08
N ALA A 48 6.12 -32.54 -19.58
CA ALA A 48 4.72 -32.77 -19.89
C ALA A 48 3.82 -31.61 -19.48
N ILE A 49 4.08 -31.00 -18.32
CA ILE A 49 3.35 -29.83 -17.82
C ILE A 49 3.67 -28.60 -18.66
N MET A 50 4.94 -28.35 -18.99
CA MET A 50 5.35 -27.22 -19.83
C MET A 50 4.80 -27.30 -21.25
N GLU A 51 4.64 -28.49 -21.77
CA GLU A 51 4.07 -28.75 -23.10
C GLU A 51 2.53 -28.82 -23.09
N GLU A 52 1.88 -28.53 -21.92
CA GLU A 52 0.43 -28.59 -21.75
C GLU A 52 -0.19 -29.95 -22.12
N ASN A 53 0.60 -31.01 -22.04
CA ASN A 53 0.16 -32.35 -22.38
C ASN A 53 -0.58 -33.00 -21.20
N LEU A 54 -1.87 -32.69 -21.06
CA LEU A 54 -2.72 -33.15 -19.97
C LEU A 54 -2.72 -34.69 -19.84
N HIS A 55 -2.68 -35.41 -20.96
CA HIS A 55 -2.68 -36.87 -20.91
C HIS A 55 -1.41 -37.44 -20.26
N SER A 56 -0.26 -36.88 -20.61
CA SER A 56 1.01 -37.27 -20.00
C SER A 56 1.09 -36.84 -18.52
N ILE A 57 0.55 -35.69 -18.18
CA ILE A 57 0.44 -35.22 -16.79
C ILE A 57 -0.35 -36.20 -15.96
N PHE A 58 -1.55 -36.56 -16.39
CA PHE A 58 -2.40 -37.52 -15.63
C PHE A 58 -1.75 -38.90 -15.49
N ARG A 59 -1.13 -39.40 -16.55
CA ARG A 59 -0.46 -40.70 -16.50
C ARG A 59 0.71 -40.72 -15.52
N THR A 60 1.47 -39.61 -15.43
CA THR A 60 2.60 -39.54 -14.51
C THR A 60 2.13 -39.32 -13.07
N ILE A 61 1.09 -38.49 -12.85
CA ILE A 61 0.49 -38.32 -11.52
C ILE A 61 -0.13 -39.59 -10.99
N ASP A 62 -0.85 -40.33 -11.82
CA ASP A 62 -1.44 -41.63 -11.44
C ASP A 62 -0.38 -42.68 -11.01
N SER A 63 0.87 -42.54 -11.51
CA SER A 63 1.98 -43.41 -11.12
C SER A 63 2.58 -43.13 -9.75
N HIS A 64 2.29 -41.93 -9.18
CA HIS A 64 2.90 -41.45 -7.93
C HIS A 64 1.99 -41.60 -6.69
N ASP A 65 0.80 -42.13 -6.83
CA ASP A 65 -0.17 -42.50 -5.75
C ASP A 65 -0.40 -41.36 -4.71
N THR A 66 -0.57 -40.10 -5.20
CA THR A 66 -0.88 -38.97 -4.33
C THR A 66 -2.16 -38.27 -4.81
N GLU A 67 -3.27 -38.60 -4.13
CA GLU A 67 -4.59 -38.01 -4.37
C GLU A 67 -4.54 -36.47 -4.25
N ASP A 68 -3.77 -35.98 -3.31
CA ASP A 68 -3.56 -34.53 -3.07
C ASP A 68 -2.88 -33.84 -4.26
N LEU A 69 -1.91 -34.50 -4.89
CA LEU A 69 -1.22 -33.97 -6.08
C LEU A 69 -2.16 -33.92 -7.28
N ARG A 70 -2.96 -34.96 -7.48
CA ARG A 70 -3.98 -35.04 -8.53
C ARG A 70 -5.01 -33.93 -8.36
N LYS A 71 -5.46 -33.72 -7.14
CA LYS A 71 -6.40 -32.66 -6.79
C LYS A 71 -5.81 -31.27 -7.04
N ALA A 72 -4.56 -31.03 -6.62
CA ALA A 72 -3.86 -29.80 -6.87
C ALA A 72 -3.74 -29.47 -8.36
N VAL A 73 -3.44 -30.45 -9.21
CA VAL A 73 -3.33 -30.26 -10.66
C VAL A 73 -4.69 -30.04 -11.33
N ILE A 74 -5.74 -30.75 -10.88
CA ILE A 74 -7.08 -30.67 -11.50
C ILE A 74 -7.84 -29.44 -11.04
N GLU A 75 -7.80 -29.10 -9.75
CA GLU A 75 -8.59 -28.04 -9.16
C GLU A 75 -7.92 -26.65 -9.24
N LYS A 76 -6.63 -26.62 -9.49
CA LYS A 76 -5.85 -25.38 -9.52
C LYS A 76 -5.58 -24.93 -10.96
N ASN A 77 -5.52 -23.63 -11.14
CA ASN A 77 -5.31 -23.00 -12.41
C ASN A 77 -3.96 -23.43 -13.04
N LEU A 78 -3.98 -24.44 -13.90
CA LEU A 78 -2.81 -24.98 -14.60
C LEU A 78 -2.01 -23.89 -15.33
N HIS A 79 -2.70 -22.87 -15.86
CA HIS A 79 -2.06 -21.75 -16.52
C HIS A 79 -1.09 -20.97 -15.61
N SER A 80 -1.48 -20.74 -14.34
CA SER A 80 -0.60 -20.12 -13.34
C SER A 80 0.62 -20.97 -13.05
N ILE A 81 0.42 -22.29 -12.95
CA ILE A 81 1.50 -23.26 -12.73
C ILE A 81 2.49 -23.23 -13.91
N PHE A 82 2.00 -23.27 -15.14
CA PHE A 82 2.84 -23.23 -16.34
C PHE A 82 3.67 -21.95 -16.42
N ARG A 83 3.04 -20.82 -16.11
CA ARG A 83 3.73 -19.53 -16.11
C ARG A 83 4.87 -19.49 -15.09
N ILE A 84 4.66 -20.06 -13.90
CA ILE A 84 5.66 -20.10 -12.83
C ILE A 84 6.76 -21.10 -13.14
N LEU A 85 6.43 -22.27 -13.69
CA LEU A 85 7.42 -23.28 -14.10
C LEU A 85 8.32 -22.80 -15.22
N GLY A 86 7.82 -21.91 -16.09
CA GLY A 86 8.61 -21.28 -17.14
C GLY A 86 9.56 -20.19 -16.62
N ASP A 87 9.45 -19.78 -15.37
CA ASP A 87 10.27 -18.76 -14.74
C ASP A 87 11.11 -19.36 -13.60
N ASP A 88 12.41 -19.52 -13.81
CA ASP A 88 13.33 -20.13 -12.85
C ASP A 88 13.38 -19.38 -11.51
N ASP A 89 13.24 -18.06 -11.50
CA ASP A 89 13.28 -17.27 -10.29
C ASP A 89 11.99 -17.47 -9.47
N LEU A 90 10.83 -17.51 -10.14
CA LEU A 90 9.54 -17.80 -9.49
C LEU A 90 9.55 -19.20 -8.88
N ARG A 91 10.03 -20.19 -9.64
CA ARG A 91 10.14 -21.56 -9.18
C ARG A 91 11.03 -21.68 -7.94
N LYS A 92 12.21 -21.05 -7.95
CA LYS A 92 13.13 -21.02 -6.81
C LYS A 92 12.52 -20.31 -5.60
N LEU A 93 11.80 -19.20 -5.80
CA LEU A 93 11.10 -18.53 -4.71
C LEU A 93 10.11 -19.45 -4.02
N VAL A 94 9.26 -20.14 -4.80
CA VAL A 94 8.23 -21.06 -4.26
C VAL A 94 8.87 -22.25 -3.51
N LEU A 95 9.95 -22.81 -4.05
CA LEU A 95 10.62 -23.98 -3.44
C LEU A 95 11.43 -23.66 -2.19
N GLU A 96 12.04 -22.49 -2.14
CA GLU A 96 13.02 -22.14 -1.12
C GLU A 96 12.48 -21.18 -0.05
N ASP A 97 11.25 -20.67 -0.23
CA ASP A 97 10.64 -19.64 0.63
C ASP A 97 11.63 -18.51 0.98
N ASN A 98 12.34 -18.02 -0.04
CA ASN A 98 13.40 -17.05 0.12
C ASN A 98 12.93 -15.66 -0.29
N ILE A 99 12.58 -14.84 0.69
CA ILE A 99 12.10 -13.46 0.47
C ILE A 99 13.07 -12.59 -0.34
N TYR A 100 14.38 -12.83 -0.27
CA TYR A 100 15.36 -12.06 -1.06
C TYR A 100 15.24 -12.35 -2.56
N LYS A 101 14.72 -13.52 -2.96
CA LYS A 101 14.45 -13.85 -4.35
C LYS A 101 13.15 -13.22 -4.86
N LEU A 102 12.32 -12.70 -3.96
CA LEU A 102 11.10 -11.98 -4.34
C LEU A 102 11.42 -10.65 -5.05
N TRP A 103 12.48 -9.94 -4.65
CA TRP A 103 12.79 -8.62 -5.17
C TRP A 103 12.99 -8.57 -6.69
N PRO A 104 13.80 -9.44 -7.32
CA PRO A 104 13.93 -9.47 -8.79
C PRO A 104 12.61 -9.76 -9.50
N ILE A 105 11.71 -10.49 -8.84
CA ILE A 105 10.39 -10.83 -9.38
C ILE A 105 9.48 -9.61 -9.32
N LEU A 106 9.40 -8.94 -8.15
CA LEU A 106 8.62 -7.72 -7.98
C LEU A 106 9.09 -6.61 -8.93
N ASP A 107 10.40 -6.46 -9.14
CA ASP A 107 10.96 -5.49 -10.09
C ASP A 107 10.47 -5.72 -11.53
N ARG A 108 10.09 -6.95 -11.90
CA ARG A 108 9.56 -7.27 -13.22
C ARG A 108 8.05 -7.09 -13.36
N TYR A 109 7.32 -7.17 -12.25
CA TYR A 109 5.86 -7.26 -12.27
C TYR A 109 5.14 -6.04 -11.74
N VAL A 110 5.78 -5.27 -10.88
CA VAL A 110 5.22 -4.08 -10.25
C VAL A 110 6.09 -2.86 -10.52
N ASN A 111 5.64 -1.70 -10.09
CA ASN A 111 6.38 -0.47 -10.28
C ASN A 111 7.73 -0.50 -9.56
N THR A 112 8.80 -0.34 -10.33
CA THR A 112 10.19 -0.44 -9.85
C THR A 112 10.57 0.68 -8.88
N GLN A 113 9.95 1.87 -8.97
CA GLN A 113 10.25 3.00 -8.08
C GLN A 113 9.79 2.71 -6.65
N PHE A 114 8.56 2.24 -6.48
CA PHE A 114 8.07 1.80 -5.19
C PHE A 114 8.83 0.60 -4.65
N THR A 115 9.06 -0.41 -5.48
CA THR A 115 9.79 -1.61 -5.09
C THR A 115 11.21 -1.28 -4.63
N ALA A 116 11.91 -0.35 -5.30
CA ALA A 116 13.23 0.10 -4.91
C ALA A 116 13.23 0.84 -3.56
N ALA A 117 12.27 1.73 -3.34
CA ALA A 117 12.11 2.44 -2.08
C ALA A 117 11.82 1.48 -0.92
N PHE A 118 10.89 0.55 -1.15
CA PHE A 118 10.51 -0.48 -0.18
C PHE A 118 11.66 -1.44 0.15
N LYS A 119 12.42 -1.88 -0.85
CA LYS A 119 13.61 -2.72 -0.68
C LYS A 119 14.67 -2.05 0.19
N ASN A 120 14.95 -0.77 -0.06
CA ASN A 120 15.91 -0.02 0.74
C ASN A 120 15.47 0.09 2.21
N PHE A 121 14.20 0.30 2.44
CA PHE A 121 13.62 0.33 3.77
C PHE A 121 13.71 -1.04 4.45
N PHE A 122 13.33 -2.11 3.77
CA PHE A 122 13.33 -3.46 4.28
C PHE A 122 14.72 -3.94 4.78
N VAL A 123 15.78 -3.52 4.09
CA VAL A 123 17.15 -3.89 4.48
C VAL A 123 17.58 -3.22 5.78
N ASN A 124 17.06 -2.03 6.08
CA ASN A 124 17.53 -1.19 7.17
C ASN A 124 16.67 -1.26 8.45
N GLU A 125 15.34 -1.53 8.33
CA GLU A 125 14.38 -1.36 9.42
C GLU A 125 13.30 -2.46 9.41
N THR A 126 13.58 -3.63 9.97
CA THR A 126 12.71 -4.82 9.83
C THR A 126 11.45 -4.85 10.71
N GLU A 127 11.37 -4.12 11.83
CA GLU A 127 10.24 -4.22 12.77
C GLU A 127 9.14 -3.18 12.55
N ILE A 128 9.51 -1.97 12.13
CA ILE A 128 8.62 -0.80 12.06
C ILE A 128 7.60 -0.88 10.91
N TRP A 129 7.93 -1.54 9.83
CA TRP A 129 7.14 -1.56 8.60
C TRP A 129 5.92 -2.48 8.62
N ASN A 130 5.84 -3.43 9.56
CA ASN A 130 4.74 -4.39 9.63
C ASN A 130 3.37 -3.69 9.76
N ASP A 131 3.29 -2.63 10.55
CA ASP A 131 2.05 -1.93 10.78
C ASP A 131 1.64 -1.04 9.60
N CYS A 132 2.56 -0.26 9.04
CA CYS A 132 2.26 0.62 7.90
C CYS A 132 1.85 -0.15 6.62
N PHE A 133 2.23 -1.42 6.51
CA PHE A 133 1.80 -2.36 5.48
C PHE A 133 0.75 -3.36 5.97
N SER A 134 0.13 -3.11 7.12
CA SER A 134 -1.00 -3.93 7.56
C SER A 134 -2.16 -3.85 6.56
N ARG A 135 -2.98 -4.90 6.52
CA ARG A 135 -4.12 -4.97 5.61
C ARG A 135 -5.05 -3.76 5.76
N GLY A 136 -5.35 -3.37 7.01
CA GLY A 136 -6.20 -2.22 7.27
C GLY A 136 -5.63 -0.91 6.74
N GLN A 137 -4.31 -0.71 6.86
CA GLN A 137 -3.63 0.47 6.33
C GLN A 137 -3.64 0.50 4.79
N LEU A 138 -3.35 -0.63 4.15
CA LEU A 138 -3.32 -0.71 2.69
C LEU A 138 -4.71 -0.57 2.08
N GLU A 139 -5.70 -1.33 2.55
CA GLU A 139 -7.08 -1.28 2.02
C GLU A 139 -7.69 0.12 2.16
N SER A 140 -7.48 0.78 3.31
CA SER A 140 -8.01 2.14 3.53
C SER A 140 -7.40 3.18 2.61
N LYS A 141 -6.09 3.10 2.36
CA LYS A 141 -5.39 4.03 1.47
C LYS A 141 -5.70 3.78 0.00
N LEU A 142 -5.78 2.49 -0.41
CA LEU A 142 -6.21 2.12 -1.77
C LEU A 142 -7.65 2.56 -2.05
N TRP A 143 -8.54 2.39 -1.07
CA TRP A 143 -9.91 2.90 -1.18
C TRP A 143 -9.91 4.41 -1.43
N LEU A 144 -9.13 5.17 -0.68
CA LEU A 144 -9.00 6.63 -0.85
C LEU A 144 -8.49 6.98 -2.26
N VAL A 145 -7.42 6.34 -2.72
CA VAL A 145 -6.84 6.57 -4.04
C VAL A 145 -7.85 6.24 -5.14
N ASN A 146 -8.55 5.12 -5.03
CA ASN A 146 -9.56 4.71 -6.01
C ASN A 146 -10.75 5.69 -6.08
N GLU A 147 -11.19 6.23 -4.95
CA GLU A 147 -12.28 7.22 -4.97
C GLU A 147 -11.82 8.57 -5.53
N LEU A 148 -10.60 9.00 -5.23
CA LEU A 148 -10.02 10.21 -5.85
C LEU A 148 -9.86 10.07 -7.37
N ASP A 149 -9.40 8.90 -7.85
CA ASP A 149 -9.26 8.62 -9.30
C ASP A 149 -10.63 8.68 -10.00
N LYS A 150 -11.69 8.12 -9.40
CA LYS A 150 -13.06 8.19 -9.93
C LYS A 150 -13.62 9.61 -9.98
N LEU A 151 -13.24 10.45 -9.03
CA LEU A 151 -13.69 11.84 -8.96
C LEU A 151 -13.00 12.76 -9.97
N ASP A 152 -11.89 12.31 -10.57
CA ASP A 152 -11.06 13.07 -11.54
C ASP A 152 -10.71 14.49 -11.04
N VAL A 153 -10.39 14.59 -9.73
CA VAL A 153 -10.02 15.88 -9.10
C VAL A 153 -8.52 16.12 -9.19
N GLU A 154 -8.13 17.37 -9.38
CA GLU A 154 -6.72 17.76 -9.31
C GLU A 154 -6.35 18.11 -7.86
N LEU A 155 -5.35 17.42 -7.31
CA LEU A 155 -4.93 17.64 -5.93
C LEU A 155 -3.98 18.82 -5.76
N GLY A 156 -3.24 19.21 -6.82
CA GLY A 156 -2.22 20.26 -6.76
C GLY A 156 -1.15 19.98 -5.69
N THR A 157 -0.87 20.94 -4.85
CA THR A 157 0.01 20.76 -3.67
C THR A 157 -0.80 20.20 -2.51
N VAL A 158 -0.42 19.01 -2.05
CA VAL A 158 -1.07 18.26 -0.96
C VAL A 158 -0.32 18.51 0.35
N PHE A 159 -1.04 18.94 1.40
CA PHE A 159 -0.58 18.84 2.78
C PHE A 159 -1.15 17.55 3.39
N LEU A 160 -0.27 16.58 3.61
CA LEU A 160 -0.59 15.31 4.27
C LEU A 160 -0.32 15.47 5.77
N CYS A 161 -1.39 15.65 6.53
CA CYS A 161 -1.37 15.90 7.97
C CYS A 161 -1.41 14.59 8.76
N ALA A 162 -0.58 14.46 9.81
CA ALA A 162 -0.34 13.23 10.52
C ALA A 162 0.01 12.10 9.53
N GLY A 163 1.00 12.37 8.68
CA GLY A 163 1.29 11.55 7.50
C GLY A 163 2.05 10.27 7.82
N TRP A 164 2.54 10.14 9.06
CA TRP A 164 3.33 9.01 9.53
C TRP A 164 4.47 8.70 8.53
N TYR A 165 4.59 7.47 8.04
CA TYR A 165 5.60 7.07 7.04
C TYR A 165 5.23 7.45 5.60
N ALA A 166 4.16 8.22 5.41
CA ALA A 166 3.69 8.74 4.12
C ALA A 166 3.54 7.67 3.02
N THR A 167 3.12 6.45 3.37
CA THR A 167 2.83 5.38 2.40
C THR A 167 1.71 5.78 1.44
N LEU A 168 0.75 6.62 1.88
CA LEU A 168 -0.27 7.19 1.00
C LEU A 168 0.35 8.04 -0.12
N ALA A 169 1.39 8.81 0.16
CA ALA A 169 2.05 9.64 -0.87
C ALA A 169 2.63 8.78 -2.00
N VAL A 170 3.22 7.62 -1.66
CA VAL A 170 3.67 6.64 -2.67
C VAL A 170 2.52 6.24 -3.59
N MET A 171 1.36 5.86 -3.01
CA MET A 171 0.20 5.41 -3.79
C MET A 171 -0.37 6.53 -4.66
N LEU A 172 -0.41 7.77 -4.16
CA LEU A 172 -0.85 8.93 -4.93
C LEU A 172 0.07 9.21 -6.12
N PHE A 173 1.39 9.17 -5.91
CA PHE A 173 2.36 9.38 -7.00
C PHE A 173 2.39 8.25 -8.04
N GLU A 174 2.05 7.03 -7.65
CA GLU A 174 1.98 5.86 -8.54
C GLU A 174 0.63 5.71 -9.25
N SER A 175 -0.36 6.52 -8.86
CA SER A 175 -1.69 6.58 -9.50
C SER A 175 -1.69 7.53 -10.70
N ASN A 176 -2.85 7.60 -11.39
CA ASN A 176 -3.08 8.57 -12.47
C ASN A 176 -3.58 9.94 -11.96
N ILE A 177 -3.72 10.10 -10.64
CA ILE A 177 -4.23 11.33 -10.02
C ILE A 177 -3.24 12.47 -10.27
N LYS A 178 -3.76 13.59 -10.73
CA LYS A 178 -2.94 14.80 -10.98
C LYS A 178 -2.59 15.48 -9.67
N LEU A 179 -1.31 15.49 -9.33
CA LEU A 179 -0.79 16.21 -8.18
C LEU A 179 0.59 16.81 -8.50
N ASP A 180 0.90 17.94 -7.89
CA ASP A 180 2.18 18.62 -8.06
C ASP A 180 3.20 18.15 -7.03
N ASN A 181 2.86 18.31 -5.75
CA ASN A 181 3.74 18.03 -4.63
C ASN A 181 2.97 17.42 -3.46
N VAL A 182 3.65 16.62 -2.64
CA VAL A 182 3.16 16.21 -1.32
C VAL A 182 4.11 16.71 -0.24
N ARG A 183 3.55 17.38 0.76
CA ARG A 183 4.23 17.83 1.99
C ARG A 183 3.64 17.08 3.16
N SER A 184 4.41 16.16 3.72
CA SER A 184 3.97 15.33 4.84
C SER A 184 4.43 15.95 6.15
N PHE A 185 3.50 16.11 7.06
CA PHE A 185 3.73 16.68 8.39
C PHE A 185 3.37 15.65 9.45
N ASP A 186 4.28 15.40 10.36
CA ASP A 186 4.04 14.54 11.53
C ASP A 186 4.75 15.12 12.74
N ILE A 187 4.18 14.92 13.92
CA ILE A 187 4.79 15.40 15.17
C ILE A 187 5.92 14.47 15.63
N ASP A 188 5.87 13.20 15.21
CA ASP A 188 6.89 12.20 15.55
C ASP A 188 8.13 12.36 14.67
N PRO A 189 9.30 12.75 15.24
CA PRO A 189 10.53 12.93 14.49
C PRO A 189 11.04 11.63 13.84
N SER A 190 10.67 10.46 14.36
CA SER A 190 11.09 9.16 13.80
C SER A 190 10.46 8.89 12.43
N CYS A 191 9.32 9.53 12.12
CA CYS A 191 8.59 9.31 10.88
C CYS A 191 9.23 9.96 9.65
N VAL A 192 9.93 11.08 9.82
CA VAL A 192 10.40 11.93 8.71
C VAL A 192 11.41 11.22 7.81
N ASP A 193 12.44 10.63 8.38
CA ASP A 193 13.48 9.95 7.60
C ASP A 193 12.90 8.70 6.89
N ILE A 194 11.99 7.97 7.53
CA ILE A 194 11.30 6.81 6.95
C ILE A 194 10.40 7.23 5.79
N ALA A 195 9.62 8.31 5.97
CA ALA A 195 8.76 8.84 4.93
C ALA A 195 9.57 9.28 3.68
N GLU A 196 10.74 9.90 3.88
CA GLU A 196 11.62 10.26 2.77
C GLU A 196 12.30 9.05 2.09
N VAL A 197 12.56 7.97 2.82
CA VAL A 197 13.06 6.72 2.23
C VAL A 197 12.01 6.10 1.33
N PHE A 198 10.75 5.96 1.79
CA PHE A 198 9.66 5.42 0.97
C PHE A 198 9.38 6.25 -0.26
N ASN A 199 9.47 7.58 -0.13
CA ASN A 199 9.19 8.52 -1.21
C ASN A 199 10.46 9.01 -1.93
N LYS A 200 11.59 8.29 -1.79
CA LYS A 200 12.90 8.69 -2.33
C LYS A 200 12.90 9.11 -3.79
N PRO A 201 12.21 8.41 -4.73
CA PRO A 201 12.16 8.81 -6.13
C PRO A 201 11.60 10.23 -6.32
N TRP A 202 10.60 10.63 -5.53
CA TRP A 202 9.96 11.94 -5.61
C TRP A 202 10.70 13.01 -4.78
N VAL A 203 11.45 12.62 -3.75
CA VAL A 203 12.43 13.51 -3.10
C VAL A 203 13.52 13.92 -4.08
N MET A 204 14.02 12.97 -4.88
CA MET A 204 15.07 13.24 -5.88
C MET A 204 14.56 13.96 -7.12
N LYS A 205 13.25 13.89 -7.40
CA LYS A 205 12.61 14.56 -8.53
C LYS A 205 12.05 15.91 -8.09
N ASP A 206 12.93 16.94 -8.08
CA ASP A 206 12.58 18.34 -7.79
C ASP A 206 11.82 18.53 -6.46
N TRP A 207 12.12 17.67 -5.49
CA TRP A 207 11.44 17.67 -4.20
C TRP A 207 9.91 17.62 -4.29
N LYS A 208 9.39 16.82 -5.21
CA LYS A 208 7.95 16.57 -5.29
C LYS A 208 7.38 16.02 -3.99
N PHE A 209 8.21 15.32 -3.22
CA PHE A 209 7.91 14.92 -1.84
C PHE A 209 8.90 15.54 -0.87
N LYS A 210 8.40 16.07 0.24
CA LYS A 210 9.19 16.37 1.43
C LYS A 210 8.38 16.12 2.69
N SER A 211 9.05 15.62 3.74
CA SER A 211 8.49 15.48 5.08
C SER A 211 9.12 16.46 6.05
N SER A 212 8.38 16.83 7.09
CA SER A 212 8.83 17.76 8.13
C SER A 212 8.22 17.40 9.48
N ILE A 213 9.01 17.56 10.55
CA ILE A 213 8.51 17.47 11.92
C ILE A 213 7.68 18.73 12.18
N GLN A 214 6.36 18.55 12.30
CA GLN A 214 5.46 19.67 12.46
C GLN A 214 4.17 19.24 13.14
N ASP A 215 3.76 19.96 14.20
CA ASP A 215 2.42 19.85 14.73
C ASP A 215 1.42 20.44 13.71
N ILE A 216 0.39 19.69 13.38
CA ILE A 216 -0.65 20.08 12.43
C ILE A 216 -1.45 21.32 12.88
N TYR A 217 -1.47 21.57 14.20
CA TYR A 217 -2.10 22.76 14.77
C TYR A 217 -1.31 24.05 14.50
N ASP A 218 -0.01 23.95 14.27
CA ASP A 218 0.87 25.08 13.99
C ASP A 218 1.00 25.41 12.50
N ILE A 219 0.33 24.62 11.63
CA ILE A 219 0.34 24.84 10.18
C ILE A 219 -0.57 26.02 9.82
N ASN A 220 -0.04 26.92 9.02
CA ASN A 220 -0.84 27.92 8.32
C ASN A 220 -1.31 27.37 6.96
N TYR A 221 -2.57 26.93 6.90
CA TYR A 221 -3.16 26.31 5.70
C TYR A 221 -3.44 27.29 4.55
N ASN A 222 -3.18 28.61 4.70
CA ASN A 222 -3.12 29.53 3.56
C ASN A 222 -1.76 29.46 2.88
N GLN A 223 -0.69 29.60 3.67
CA GLN A 223 0.69 29.50 3.23
C GLN A 223 1.58 29.19 4.44
N HIS A 224 2.31 28.10 4.38
CA HIS A 224 3.14 27.64 5.48
C HIS A 224 4.61 27.57 5.11
N THR A 225 5.48 28.03 6.02
CA THR A 225 6.93 27.91 5.92
C THR A 225 7.42 26.92 6.95
N TYR A 226 8.15 25.92 6.52
CA TYR A 226 8.61 24.79 7.34
C TYR A 226 10.02 24.37 6.95
N ALA A 227 10.75 23.79 7.89
CA ALA A 227 12.10 23.29 7.69
C ALA A 227 12.08 21.86 7.09
N VAL A 228 12.92 21.65 6.09
CA VAL A 228 13.17 20.31 5.51
C VAL A 228 14.66 20.03 5.45
N LYS A 229 14.98 18.74 5.50
CA LYS A 229 16.36 18.22 5.46
C LYS A 229 16.81 18.03 4.01
N ARG A 230 18.03 18.45 3.70
CA ARG A 230 18.71 18.14 2.44
C ARG A 230 19.45 16.80 2.54
N SER A 231 19.89 16.27 1.39
CA SER A 231 20.66 15.02 1.32
C SER A 231 22.01 15.09 2.06
N ASP A 232 22.57 16.28 2.25
CA ASP A 232 23.81 16.53 3.01
C ASP A 232 23.56 16.70 4.53
N GLY A 233 22.30 16.58 4.98
CA GLY A 233 21.87 16.76 6.36
C GLY A 233 21.60 18.21 6.77
N SER A 234 21.91 19.20 5.93
CA SER A 234 21.57 20.62 6.18
C SER A 234 20.06 20.83 6.09
N GLN A 235 19.58 21.87 6.79
CA GLN A 235 18.16 22.28 6.73
C GLN A 235 17.98 23.47 5.82
N VAL A 236 16.81 23.53 5.18
CA VAL A 236 16.35 24.67 4.39
C VAL A 236 14.86 24.85 4.62
N ASN A 237 14.40 26.09 4.57
CA ASN A 237 12.98 26.39 4.64
C ASN A 237 12.34 26.32 3.27
N LEU A 238 11.19 25.64 3.20
CA LEU A 238 10.26 25.67 2.09
C LEU A 238 9.02 26.45 2.48
N THR A 239 8.38 27.07 1.50
CA THR A 239 7.12 27.77 1.67
C THR A 239 6.15 27.28 0.60
N ASP A 240 5.04 26.67 1.03
CA ASP A 240 4.01 26.13 0.14
C ASP A 240 2.61 26.56 0.59
N SER A 241 1.67 26.56 -0.35
CA SER A 241 0.24 26.79 -0.12
C SER A 241 -0.51 25.52 -0.57
N PRO A 242 -1.24 24.83 0.29
CA PRO A 242 -1.95 23.61 -0.11
C PRO A 242 -3.15 23.95 -1.00
N ASN A 243 -3.35 23.15 -2.04
CA ASN A 243 -4.63 23.05 -2.75
C ASN A 243 -5.52 22.04 -2.03
N THR A 244 -4.92 20.97 -1.51
CA THR A 244 -5.59 19.84 -0.87
C THR A 244 -4.98 19.57 0.51
N VAL A 245 -5.84 19.29 1.49
CA VAL A 245 -5.45 18.84 2.84
C VAL A 245 -5.96 17.42 3.04
N ILE A 246 -5.04 16.51 3.33
CA ILE A 246 -5.38 15.09 3.58
C ILE A 246 -5.01 14.72 5.01
N ASN A 247 -5.92 14.08 5.73
CA ASN A 247 -5.65 13.43 7.01
C ASN A 247 -6.37 12.09 7.07
N THR A 248 -5.60 10.99 7.12
CA THR A 248 -6.13 9.63 7.19
C THR A 248 -6.11 9.04 8.59
N SER A 249 -5.89 9.89 9.60
CA SER A 249 -5.71 9.51 11.01
C SER A 249 -6.47 10.45 11.93
N CYS A 250 -7.70 10.87 11.52
CA CYS A 250 -8.51 11.84 12.27
C CYS A 250 -8.90 11.30 13.66
N GLU A 251 -8.94 9.99 13.85
CA GLU A 251 -9.17 9.32 15.13
C GLU A 251 -8.11 9.62 16.19
N HIS A 252 -6.91 10.04 15.78
CA HIS A 252 -5.81 10.40 16.69
C HIS A 252 -5.79 11.90 17.06
N ILE A 253 -6.65 12.72 16.47
CA ILE A 253 -6.62 14.18 16.67
C ILE A 253 -7.58 14.57 17.79
N GLU A 254 -7.05 14.90 18.98
CA GLU A 254 -7.82 15.15 20.21
C GLU A 254 -8.84 16.30 20.05
N ASN A 255 -8.41 17.46 19.53
CA ASN A 255 -9.25 18.63 19.28
C ASN A 255 -9.50 18.79 17.76
N PHE A 256 -10.08 17.78 17.15
CA PHE A 256 -10.24 17.68 15.69
C PHE A 256 -10.95 18.90 15.09
N GLU A 257 -12.04 19.38 15.71
CA GLU A 257 -12.82 20.50 15.19
C GLU A 257 -11.99 21.81 15.23
N GLU A 258 -11.10 21.99 16.23
CA GLU A 258 -10.20 23.14 16.30
C GLU A 258 -9.17 23.08 15.17
N TRP A 259 -8.55 21.91 14.94
CA TRP A 259 -7.65 21.72 13.81
C TRP A 259 -8.37 21.95 12.47
N TYR A 260 -9.53 21.32 12.29
CA TYR A 260 -10.31 21.43 11.06
C TYR A 260 -10.69 22.89 10.78
N ALA A 261 -11.04 23.68 11.81
CA ALA A 261 -11.38 25.07 11.67
C ALA A 261 -10.25 25.91 11.06
N LYS A 262 -8.98 25.54 11.22
CA LYS A 262 -7.80 26.24 10.66
C LYS A 262 -7.69 26.10 9.15
N ILE A 263 -8.30 25.08 8.53
CA ILE A 263 -8.27 24.90 7.08
C ILE A 263 -9.18 25.94 6.42
N PRO A 264 -8.69 26.75 5.46
CA PRO A 264 -9.50 27.77 4.80
C PRO A 264 -10.62 27.18 3.94
N THR A 265 -11.71 27.92 3.83
CA THR A 265 -12.80 27.62 2.89
C THR A 265 -12.28 27.56 1.45
N GLY A 266 -12.83 26.64 0.65
CA GLY A 266 -12.47 26.42 -0.76
C GLY A 266 -11.31 25.44 -0.97
N LYS A 267 -10.67 24.94 0.08
CA LYS A 267 -9.69 23.86 -0.03
C LYS A 267 -10.39 22.54 -0.23
N LEU A 268 -9.83 21.67 -1.09
CA LEU A 268 -10.21 20.26 -1.13
C LEU A 268 -9.71 19.57 0.15
N VAL A 269 -10.57 18.84 0.81
CA VAL A 269 -10.26 18.12 2.06
C VAL A 269 -10.60 16.66 1.89
N VAL A 270 -9.67 15.79 2.28
CA VAL A 270 -9.80 14.32 2.23
C VAL A 270 -9.52 13.78 3.63
N LEU A 271 -10.53 13.24 4.26
CA LEU A 271 -10.46 12.83 5.66
C LEU A 271 -10.86 11.38 5.83
N GLN A 272 -10.13 10.65 6.69
CA GLN A 272 -10.54 9.34 7.14
C GLN A 272 -10.52 9.29 8.67
N SER A 273 -11.50 8.56 9.24
CA SER A 273 -11.58 8.21 10.66
C SER A 273 -12.14 6.79 10.79
N ASN A 274 -12.30 6.29 12.01
CA ASN A 274 -12.80 4.93 12.26
C ASN A 274 -13.64 4.85 13.54
N ASN A 275 -14.21 3.66 13.79
CA ASN A 275 -14.92 3.31 15.03
C ASN A 275 -14.15 2.29 15.88
N TYR A 276 -12.82 2.24 15.80
CA TYR A 276 -12.00 1.29 16.53
C TYR A 276 -11.57 1.86 17.90
N TYR A 277 -12.42 1.72 18.90
CA TYR A 277 -12.25 2.29 20.25
C TYR A 277 -11.30 1.50 21.15
N GLU A 278 -10.80 0.34 20.71
CA GLU A 278 -9.94 -0.52 21.54
C GLU A 278 -8.48 -0.05 21.61
N VAL A 279 -8.10 0.93 20.79
CA VAL A 279 -6.75 1.50 20.76
C VAL A 279 -6.72 2.76 21.60
N GLN A 280 -5.79 2.85 22.54
CA GLN A 280 -5.73 3.95 23.51
C GLN A 280 -5.50 5.31 22.85
N GLU A 281 -4.73 5.32 21.76
CA GLU A 281 -4.39 6.53 20.99
C GLU A 281 -5.54 7.01 20.11
N HIS A 282 -6.63 6.25 19.99
CA HIS A 282 -7.82 6.62 19.22
C HIS A 282 -8.77 7.47 20.09
N VAL A 283 -8.40 8.73 20.25
CA VAL A 283 -9.10 9.68 21.13
C VAL A 283 -10.32 10.34 20.48
N ASN A 284 -10.43 10.28 19.14
CA ASN A 284 -11.49 10.94 18.37
C ASN A 284 -12.15 9.99 17.34
N CYS A 285 -12.45 8.77 17.75
CA CYS A 285 -13.27 7.87 16.94
C CYS A 285 -14.67 8.45 16.67
N VAL A 286 -15.29 8.00 15.60
CA VAL A 286 -16.68 8.32 15.26
C VAL A 286 -17.49 7.03 15.08
N ARG A 287 -18.81 7.08 15.35
CA ARG A 287 -19.69 5.91 15.30
C ARG A 287 -20.23 5.64 13.90
N SER A 288 -20.34 6.69 13.10
CA SER A 288 -20.88 6.63 11.76
C SER A 288 -20.33 7.74 10.88
N ILE A 289 -20.58 7.62 9.59
CA ILE A 289 -20.20 8.64 8.59
C ILE A 289 -20.97 9.97 8.80
N GLU A 290 -22.20 9.92 9.31
CA GLU A 290 -23.00 11.10 9.64
C GLU A 290 -22.39 11.87 10.80
N GLU A 291 -21.95 11.18 11.85
CA GLU A 291 -21.23 11.80 12.98
C GLU A 291 -19.94 12.46 12.50
N PHE A 292 -19.20 11.78 11.60
CA PHE A 292 -17.98 12.33 11.01
C PHE A 292 -18.26 13.59 10.17
N ALA A 293 -19.32 13.57 9.38
CA ALA A 293 -19.73 14.73 8.55
C ALA A 293 -20.17 15.94 9.41
N VAL A 294 -20.72 15.70 10.60
CA VAL A 294 -21.04 16.78 11.55
C VAL A 294 -19.77 17.41 12.12
N LYS A 295 -18.75 16.60 12.44
CA LYS A 295 -17.45 17.09 12.95
C LYS A 295 -16.61 17.80 11.87
N ALA A 296 -16.76 17.39 10.60
CA ALA A 296 -16.04 17.93 9.45
C ALA A 296 -17.00 18.51 8.40
N PRO A 297 -17.70 19.61 8.69
CA PRO A 297 -18.70 20.17 7.77
C PRO A 297 -18.02 20.68 6.50
N MET A 298 -18.52 20.26 5.33
CA MET A 298 -18.05 20.64 4.01
C MET A 298 -19.15 21.37 3.24
N ASN A 299 -18.77 22.41 2.48
CA ASN A 299 -19.70 23.16 1.63
C ASN A 299 -20.19 22.31 0.44
N ASN A 300 -19.31 21.44 -0.07
CA ASN A 300 -19.61 20.54 -1.16
C ASN A 300 -18.95 19.19 -0.92
N ILE A 301 -19.73 18.16 -0.56
CA ILE A 301 -19.26 16.79 -0.38
C ILE A 301 -19.27 16.13 -1.76
N LEU A 302 -18.09 15.71 -2.22
CA LEU A 302 -17.89 14.97 -3.47
C LEU A 302 -18.03 13.46 -3.24
N TYR A 303 -17.60 12.99 -2.07
CA TYR A 303 -17.69 11.59 -1.67
C TYR A 303 -17.87 11.45 -0.15
N SER A 304 -18.70 10.50 0.22
CA SER A 304 -18.94 10.08 1.60
C SER A 304 -19.17 8.58 1.61
N GLY A 305 -18.41 7.83 2.39
CA GLY A 305 -18.51 6.37 2.38
C GLY A 305 -17.88 5.67 3.56
N GLU A 306 -18.15 4.36 3.62
CA GLU A 306 -17.65 3.44 4.64
C GLU A 306 -16.91 2.27 4.00
N LEU A 307 -15.84 1.83 4.66
CA LEU A 307 -15.11 0.61 4.34
C LEU A 307 -15.20 -0.34 5.54
N GLU A 308 -15.77 -1.53 5.31
CA GLU A 308 -15.81 -2.59 6.31
C GLU A 308 -14.44 -3.29 6.36
N LEU A 309 -13.80 -3.29 7.53
CA LEU A 309 -12.58 -4.02 7.81
C LEU A 309 -12.86 -5.11 8.86
N PRO A 310 -12.04 -6.15 8.99
CA PRO A 310 -12.35 -7.29 9.86
C PRO A 310 -12.64 -6.95 11.33
N LYS A 311 -12.08 -5.84 11.84
CA LYS A 311 -12.22 -5.43 13.25
C LYS A 311 -13.03 -4.16 13.45
N TYR A 312 -13.17 -3.31 12.43
CA TYR A 312 -13.79 -1.98 12.55
C TYR A 312 -14.24 -1.47 11.18
N LYS A 313 -15.02 -0.41 11.20
CA LYS A 313 -15.37 0.38 10.01
C LYS A 313 -14.47 1.59 9.91
N ARG A 314 -14.06 1.91 8.69
CA ARG A 314 -13.39 3.15 8.35
C ARG A 314 -14.34 4.05 7.58
N PHE A 315 -14.32 5.33 7.90
CA PHE A 315 -15.18 6.35 7.28
C PHE A 315 -14.31 7.30 6.46
N MET A 316 -14.82 7.76 5.33
CA MET A 316 -14.12 8.71 4.48
C MET A 316 -15.04 9.81 3.97
N LEU A 317 -14.55 11.05 4.04
CA LEU A 317 -15.16 12.24 3.46
C LEU A 317 -14.18 12.88 2.48
N ILE A 318 -14.65 13.22 1.29
CA ILE A 318 -13.92 14.00 0.29
C ILE A 318 -14.82 15.15 -0.12
N GLY A 319 -14.33 16.38 -0.07
CA GLY A 319 -15.13 17.54 -0.46
C GLY A 319 -14.41 18.86 -0.25
N TYR A 320 -15.09 19.93 -0.59
CA TYR A 320 -14.58 21.29 -0.39
C TYR A 320 -15.12 21.88 0.91
N LYS A 321 -14.20 22.40 1.72
CA LYS A 321 -14.57 23.14 2.92
C LYS A 321 -15.19 24.50 2.61
#